data_115d1625a3bcba9f5e9bb002cdeb5255
#
_entry.id   115d1625a3bcba9f5e9bb002cdeb5255
#
_cell.length_a   1.000
_cell.length_b   1.000
_cell.length_c   1.000
_cell.angle_alpha   90.00
_cell.angle_beta   90.00
_cell.angle_gamma   90.00
#
_symmetry.space_group_name_H-M   'P 1'
#
loop_
_entity.id
_entity.type
_entity.pdbx_description
1 polymer ?
#
loop_
_entity_poly.entity_id
_entity_poly.type
_entity_poly.pdbx_seq_one_letter_code
_entity_poly.pdbx_strand_id
1 'polypeptide(L)'
;VAHGTMDIDRIMDTIELHHGDIAVRKSGVVAIEGLMVARALMYTSVYFHHTVRIAEMMLCKAVENASEEALENIQIQTDASLSERLLNDGGSAARIMTFLKYRHLYKRAYTKLISDLDPEQMDTLLPLTSYAKRKEVERQIADKAEVDESEVILDMPERELLITEPRIGKTEVPIINGDRVRPLSKFSPLAKAIQTRSVNDWAVMVSTPKSRLDRVQKAAEKVLFS
;
A
#
# COMPACT_ATOMS: atom_id res chain seq x y z
N VAL A 1 -17.11 5.80 -2.18
CA VAL A 1 -16.22 5.23 -1.16
C VAL A 1 -17.10 4.57 -0.11
N ALA A 2 -16.84 3.30 0.23
CA ALA A 2 -17.60 2.56 1.23
C ALA A 2 -17.31 3.14 2.63
N HIS A 3 -17.99 4.22 2.96
CA HIS A 3 -18.06 4.72 4.32
C HIS A 3 -19.13 3.89 5.04
N GLY A 4 -18.71 2.97 5.89
CA GLY A 4 -19.60 2.47 6.92
C GLY A 4 -20.11 3.64 7.77
N THR A 5 -21.31 3.56 8.28
CA THR A 5 -21.79 4.51 9.29
C THR A 5 -20.92 4.38 10.54
N MET A 6 -20.06 5.35 10.77
CA MET A 6 -19.27 5.45 12.00
C MET A 6 -20.03 6.33 12.99
N ASP A 7 -20.35 5.79 14.14
CA ASP A 7 -20.94 6.54 15.25
C ASP A 7 -19.82 7.22 16.04
N ILE A 8 -19.37 8.37 15.51
CA ILE A 8 -18.26 9.14 16.10
C ILE A 8 -18.66 9.68 17.48
N ASP A 9 -19.89 10.13 17.64
CA ASP A 9 -20.37 10.67 18.92
C ASP A 9 -20.32 9.59 19.98
N ARG A 10 -20.77 8.39 19.67
CA ARG A 10 -20.69 7.25 20.57
C ARG A 10 -19.26 6.83 20.91
N ILE A 11 -18.34 6.92 19.96
CA ILE A 11 -16.92 6.68 20.20
C ILE A 11 -16.41 7.73 21.20
N MET A 12 -16.63 9.00 20.94
CA MET A 12 -16.16 10.10 21.81
C MET A 12 -16.74 10.00 23.22
N ASP A 13 -18.01 9.68 23.35
CA ASP A 13 -18.70 9.54 24.63
C ASP A 13 -18.21 8.37 25.49
N THR A 14 -17.57 7.38 24.86
CA THR A 14 -17.15 6.13 25.52
C THR A 14 -15.65 6.01 25.72
N ILE A 15 -14.86 6.92 25.16
CA ILE A 15 -13.42 7.02 25.40
C ILE A 15 -13.16 7.62 26.77
N GLU A 16 -12.24 7.04 27.53
CA GLU A 16 -11.76 7.61 28.79
C GLU A 16 -10.29 7.29 29.02
N LEU A 17 -9.65 8.05 29.91
CA LEU A 17 -8.28 7.79 30.38
C LEU A 17 -8.31 6.78 31.53
N HIS A 18 -7.57 5.70 31.38
CA HIS A 18 -7.40 4.68 32.41
C HIS A 18 -5.90 4.44 32.65
N HIS A 19 -5.43 4.80 33.84
CA HIS A 19 -4.01 4.75 34.20
C HIS A 19 -3.06 5.47 33.22
N GLY A 20 -3.52 6.55 32.57
CA GLY A 20 -2.72 7.32 31.60
C GLY A 20 -2.86 6.86 30.16
N ASP A 21 -3.52 5.74 29.90
CA ASP A 21 -3.78 5.22 28.55
C ASP A 21 -5.22 5.46 28.11
N ILE A 22 -5.42 5.61 26.80
CA ILE A 22 -6.75 5.72 26.19
C ILE A 22 -7.42 4.34 26.22
N ALA A 23 -8.61 4.27 26.82
CA ALA A 23 -9.42 3.07 26.83
C ALA A 23 -10.88 3.38 26.47
N VAL A 24 -11.66 2.35 26.14
CA VAL A 24 -13.05 2.50 25.73
C VAL A 24 -13.95 1.74 26.71
N ARG A 25 -15.02 2.37 27.19
CA ARG A 25 -16.02 1.66 28.00
C ARG A 25 -16.71 0.57 27.17
N LYS A 26 -17.10 -0.53 27.82
CA LYS A 26 -17.77 -1.67 27.18
C LYS A 26 -18.99 -1.24 26.33
N SER A 27 -19.70 -0.19 26.72
CA SER A 27 -20.83 0.35 25.95
C SER A 27 -20.45 0.93 24.59
N GLY A 28 -19.16 1.22 24.34
CA GLY A 28 -18.62 1.73 23.08
C GLY A 28 -18.13 0.64 22.11
N VAL A 29 -18.14 -0.63 22.52
CA VAL A 29 -17.58 -1.76 21.71
C VAL A 29 -18.16 -1.78 20.30
N VAL A 30 -19.49 -1.65 20.15
CA VAL A 30 -20.15 -1.69 18.82
C VAL A 30 -19.71 -0.53 17.93
N ALA A 31 -19.52 0.66 18.50
CA ALA A 31 -19.04 1.82 17.72
C ALA A 31 -17.58 1.64 17.25
N ILE A 32 -16.72 1.03 18.08
CA ILE A 32 -15.35 0.69 17.70
C ILE A 32 -15.33 -0.43 16.64
N GLU A 33 -16.21 -1.43 16.74
CA GLU A 33 -16.38 -2.44 15.68
C GLU A 33 -16.73 -1.79 14.34
N GLY A 34 -17.67 -0.84 14.33
CA GLY A 34 -18.03 -0.06 13.13
C GLY A 34 -16.82 0.68 12.53
N LEU A 35 -16.04 1.34 13.38
CA LEU A 35 -14.82 2.02 12.96
C LEU A 35 -13.78 1.03 12.35
N MET A 36 -13.58 -0.13 12.97
CA MET A 36 -12.64 -1.13 12.45
C MET A 36 -13.11 -1.70 11.11
N VAL A 37 -14.41 -1.98 10.94
CA VAL A 37 -14.98 -2.42 9.66
C VAL A 37 -14.77 -1.35 8.57
N ALA A 38 -15.13 -0.09 8.87
CA ALA A 38 -14.95 1.02 7.95
C ALA A 38 -13.49 1.17 7.53
N ARG A 39 -12.55 1.08 8.48
CA ARG A 39 -11.12 1.12 8.22
C ARG A 39 -10.66 -0.04 7.33
N ALA A 40 -11.08 -1.28 7.62
CA ALA A 40 -10.75 -2.45 6.82
C ALA A 40 -11.26 -2.31 5.36
N LEU A 41 -12.48 -1.80 5.18
CA LEU A 41 -13.05 -1.52 3.86
C LEU A 41 -12.26 -0.43 3.12
N MET A 42 -11.83 0.64 3.80
CA MET A 42 -11.01 1.69 3.22
C MET A 42 -9.65 1.14 2.73
N TYR A 43 -9.02 0.27 3.51
CA TYR A 43 -7.78 -0.37 3.08
C TYR A 43 -7.97 -1.16 1.78
N THR A 44 -9.00 -1.99 1.69
CA THR A 44 -9.26 -2.81 0.50
C THR A 44 -9.69 -1.97 -0.71
N SER A 45 -10.60 -0.99 -0.49
CA SER A 45 -11.23 -0.26 -1.60
C SER A 45 -10.43 0.94 -2.09
N VAL A 46 -9.52 1.48 -1.27
CA VAL A 46 -8.78 2.71 -1.56
C VAL A 46 -7.28 2.46 -1.51
N TYR A 47 -6.73 2.18 -0.33
CA TYR A 47 -5.27 2.16 -0.14
C TYR A 47 -4.57 1.03 -0.92
N PHE A 48 -5.17 -0.16 -0.97
CA PHE A 48 -4.65 -1.30 -1.76
C PHE A 48 -5.37 -1.50 -3.09
N HIS A 49 -6.17 -0.52 -3.52
CA HIS A 49 -6.72 -0.60 -4.88
C HIS A 49 -5.60 -0.45 -5.90
N HIS A 50 -5.48 -1.40 -6.82
CA HIS A 50 -4.36 -1.46 -7.77
C HIS A 50 -4.11 -0.15 -8.53
N THR A 51 -5.16 0.60 -8.88
CA THR A 51 -5.01 1.88 -9.59
C THR A 51 -4.37 2.95 -8.69
N VAL A 52 -4.71 2.98 -7.40
CA VAL A 52 -4.11 3.89 -6.42
C VAL A 52 -2.65 3.53 -6.23
N ARG A 53 -2.35 2.24 -6.01
CA ARG A 53 -0.97 1.76 -5.89
C ARG A 53 -0.12 2.09 -7.12
N ILE A 54 -0.64 1.90 -8.32
CA ILE A 54 0.08 2.28 -9.55
C ILE A 54 0.38 3.79 -9.55
N ALA A 55 -0.57 4.64 -9.18
CA ALA A 55 -0.34 6.09 -9.13
C ALA A 55 0.71 6.47 -8.09
N GLU A 56 0.67 5.88 -6.89
CA GLU A 56 1.67 6.06 -5.84
C GLU A 56 3.06 5.64 -6.32
N MET A 57 3.17 4.45 -6.90
CA MET A 57 4.44 3.94 -7.39
C MET A 57 4.98 4.72 -8.61
N MET A 58 4.09 5.27 -9.44
CA MET A 58 4.51 6.21 -10.50
C MET A 58 5.10 7.49 -9.91
N LEU A 59 4.52 8.03 -8.82
CA LEU A 59 5.09 9.19 -8.14
C LEU A 59 6.46 8.86 -7.54
N CYS A 60 6.60 7.71 -6.86
CA CYS A 60 7.89 7.23 -6.35
C CYS A 60 8.92 7.12 -7.49
N LYS A 61 8.52 6.53 -8.64
CA LYS A 61 9.40 6.39 -9.81
C LYS A 61 9.78 7.74 -10.41
N ALA A 62 8.90 8.73 -10.40
CA ALA A 62 9.23 10.10 -10.82
C ALA A 62 10.29 10.72 -9.90
N VAL A 63 10.12 10.59 -8.59
CA VAL A 63 11.11 11.06 -7.59
C VAL A 63 12.44 10.32 -7.73
N GLU A 64 12.44 9.01 -7.93
CA GLU A 64 13.66 8.22 -8.15
C GLU A 64 14.47 8.65 -9.39
N ASN A 65 13.81 9.20 -10.41
CA ASN A 65 14.43 9.65 -11.65
C ASN A 65 14.64 11.17 -11.70
N ALA A 66 14.34 11.88 -10.62
CA ALA A 66 14.51 13.32 -10.54
C ALA A 66 15.95 13.71 -10.21
N SER A 67 16.34 14.91 -10.60
CA SER A 67 17.62 15.51 -10.26
C SER A 67 17.71 15.86 -8.77
N GLU A 68 18.92 15.97 -8.24
CA GLU A 68 19.15 16.44 -6.87
C GLU A 68 18.56 17.84 -6.65
N GLU A 69 18.62 18.73 -7.67
CA GLU A 69 18.06 20.07 -7.61
C GLU A 69 16.52 20.05 -7.44
N ALA A 70 15.83 19.19 -8.17
CA ALA A 70 14.37 19.05 -8.06
C ALA A 70 13.94 18.53 -6.66
N LEU A 71 14.78 17.74 -6.02
CA LEU A 71 14.53 17.13 -4.70
C LEU A 71 15.11 17.95 -3.54
N GLU A 72 15.77 19.07 -3.82
CA GLU A 72 16.32 19.92 -2.76
C GLU A 72 15.22 20.36 -1.78
N ASN A 73 15.47 20.14 -0.49
CA ASN A 73 14.53 20.47 0.60
C ASN A 73 13.13 19.81 0.44
N ILE A 74 13.07 18.60 -0.11
CA ILE A 74 11.80 17.86 -0.36
C ILE A 74 10.89 17.80 0.88
N GLN A 75 11.45 17.70 2.08
CA GLN A 75 10.73 17.57 3.35
C GLN A 75 9.90 18.81 3.74
N ILE A 76 10.16 19.96 3.13
CA ILE A 76 9.41 21.22 3.37
C ILE A 76 8.60 21.67 2.14
N GLN A 77 8.61 20.90 1.08
CA GLN A 77 7.81 21.20 -0.12
C GLN A 77 6.33 20.83 0.09
N THR A 78 5.47 21.57 -0.56
CA THR A 78 4.06 21.21 -0.70
C THR A 78 3.87 20.27 -1.90
N ASP A 79 2.73 19.56 -1.96
CA ASP A 79 2.38 18.72 -3.12
C ASP A 79 2.43 19.50 -4.43
N ALA A 80 1.99 20.76 -4.42
CA ALA A 80 2.00 21.63 -5.60
C ALA A 80 3.43 21.97 -6.04
N SER A 81 4.29 22.39 -5.11
CA SER A 81 5.68 22.77 -5.43
C SER A 81 6.51 21.57 -5.88
N LEU A 82 6.36 20.41 -5.25
CA LEU A 82 7.03 19.19 -5.67
C LEU A 82 6.57 18.77 -7.07
N SER A 83 5.26 18.79 -7.33
CA SER A 83 4.70 18.46 -8.64
C SER A 83 5.23 19.37 -9.74
N GLU A 84 5.33 20.68 -9.48
CA GLU A 84 5.88 21.66 -10.42
C GLU A 84 7.37 21.40 -10.68
N ARG A 85 8.17 21.19 -9.65
CA ARG A 85 9.60 20.87 -9.80
C ARG A 85 9.82 19.62 -10.63
N LEU A 86 9.11 18.51 -10.32
CA LEU A 86 9.22 17.27 -11.09
C LEU A 86 8.76 17.43 -12.54
N LEU A 87 7.74 18.25 -12.82
CA LEU A 87 7.30 18.55 -14.21
C LEU A 87 8.36 19.35 -14.98
N ASN A 88 9.11 20.22 -14.32
CA ASN A 88 10.13 21.07 -14.92
C ASN A 88 11.53 20.43 -14.97
N ASP A 89 11.75 19.35 -14.25
CA ASP A 89 13.05 18.67 -14.15
C ASP A 89 13.52 18.03 -15.46
N GLY A 90 12.58 17.73 -16.36
CA GLY A 90 12.87 17.07 -17.65
C GLY A 90 12.97 15.54 -17.53
N GLY A 91 13.44 14.90 -18.61
CA GLY A 91 13.70 13.47 -18.64
C GLY A 91 12.51 12.57 -18.29
N SER A 92 12.81 11.47 -17.59
CA SER A 92 11.81 10.47 -17.19
C SER A 92 10.93 10.97 -16.06
N ALA A 93 11.45 11.78 -15.12
CA ALA A 93 10.67 12.36 -14.03
C ALA A 93 9.52 13.22 -14.56
N ALA A 94 9.81 14.17 -15.44
CA ALA A 94 8.81 15.04 -16.04
C ALA A 94 7.78 14.26 -16.89
N ARG A 95 8.23 13.23 -17.62
CA ARG A 95 7.34 12.35 -18.40
C ARG A 95 6.34 11.62 -17.51
N ILE A 96 6.80 11.00 -16.42
CA ILE A 96 5.93 10.28 -15.49
C ILE A 96 4.97 11.23 -14.77
N MET A 97 5.45 12.39 -14.32
CA MET A 97 4.61 13.42 -13.71
C MET A 97 3.55 13.97 -14.67
N THR A 98 3.89 14.12 -15.96
CA THR A 98 2.92 14.48 -17.00
C THR A 98 1.83 13.41 -17.13
N PHE A 99 2.19 12.14 -17.11
CA PHE A 99 1.22 11.04 -17.14
C PHE A 99 0.31 11.07 -15.91
N LEU A 100 0.85 11.30 -14.71
CA LEU A 100 0.06 11.45 -13.48
C LEU A 100 -0.90 12.64 -13.58
N LYS A 101 -0.43 13.81 -14.00
CA LYS A 101 -1.22 15.04 -14.14
C LYS A 101 -2.43 14.83 -15.05
N TYR A 102 -2.27 14.11 -16.16
CA TYR A 102 -3.34 13.84 -17.13
C TYR A 102 -4.03 12.50 -16.91
N ARG A 103 -3.77 11.80 -15.78
CA ARG A 103 -4.36 10.51 -15.42
C ARG A 103 -4.10 9.40 -16.46
N HIS A 104 -3.01 9.47 -17.16
CA HIS A 104 -2.53 8.44 -18.07
C HIS A 104 -1.70 7.41 -17.30
N LEU A 105 -2.32 6.76 -16.31
CA LEU A 105 -1.63 5.83 -15.43
C LEU A 105 -1.12 4.60 -16.18
N TYR A 106 0.02 4.08 -15.72
CA TYR A 106 0.53 2.78 -16.11
C TYR A 106 -0.54 1.70 -15.91
N LYS A 107 -0.37 0.58 -16.59
CA LYS A 107 -1.30 -0.56 -16.53
C LYS A 107 -0.60 -1.77 -15.97
N ARG A 108 -1.35 -2.64 -15.32
CA ARG A 108 -0.83 -3.93 -14.85
C ARG A 108 -0.42 -4.77 -16.05
N ALA A 109 0.88 -5.06 -16.16
CA ALA A 109 1.40 -6.02 -17.13
C ALA A 109 1.41 -7.43 -16.56
N TYR A 110 1.77 -7.57 -15.28
CA TYR A 110 1.84 -8.87 -14.61
C TYR A 110 1.36 -8.73 -13.15
N THR A 111 0.71 -9.76 -12.64
CA THR A 111 0.32 -9.85 -11.23
C THR A 111 0.30 -11.30 -10.80
N LYS A 112 0.87 -11.60 -9.64
CA LYS A 112 0.77 -12.89 -8.98
C LYS A 112 0.07 -12.68 -7.64
N LEU A 113 -0.98 -13.45 -7.37
CA LEU A 113 -1.70 -13.38 -6.10
C LEU A 113 -0.93 -14.16 -5.02
N ILE A 114 -1.11 -13.78 -3.76
CA ILE A 114 -0.52 -14.50 -2.63
C ILE A 114 -1.04 -15.93 -2.57
N SER A 115 -2.34 -16.13 -2.87
CA SER A 115 -2.99 -17.44 -2.92
C SER A 115 -2.44 -18.40 -3.98
N ASP A 116 -1.78 -17.85 -4.99
CA ASP A 116 -1.31 -18.60 -6.16
C ASP A 116 0.20 -18.92 -6.10
N LEU A 117 0.84 -18.56 -4.99
CA LEU A 117 2.25 -18.81 -4.74
C LEU A 117 2.46 -20.14 -4.03
N ASP A 118 3.39 -20.91 -4.54
CA ASP A 118 4.00 -22.00 -3.77
C ASP A 118 5.13 -21.50 -2.85
N PRO A 119 5.62 -22.31 -1.90
CA PRO A 119 6.66 -21.89 -0.97
C PRO A 119 7.98 -21.46 -1.65
N GLU A 120 8.39 -22.09 -2.76
CA GLU A 120 9.62 -21.76 -3.50
C GLU A 120 9.48 -20.38 -4.16
N GLN A 121 8.32 -20.10 -4.74
CA GLN A 121 8.01 -18.79 -5.34
C GLN A 121 7.97 -17.69 -4.27
N MET A 122 7.44 -17.98 -3.09
CA MET A 122 7.44 -17.03 -1.98
C MET A 122 8.87 -16.69 -1.55
N ASP A 123 9.75 -17.69 -1.40
CA ASP A 123 11.14 -17.49 -1.04
C ASP A 123 11.91 -16.69 -2.11
N THR A 124 11.57 -16.87 -3.39
CA THR A 124 12.14 -16.09 -4.50
C THR A 124 11.72 -14.62 -4.44
N LEU A 125 10.48 -14.32 -4.01
CA LEU A 125 9.97 -12.96 -3.92
C LEU A 125 10.43 -12.21 -2.66
N LEU A 126 10.67 -12.89 -1.54
CA LEU A 126 11.03 -12.25 -0.27
C LEU A 126 12.23 -11.27 -0.36
N PRO A 127 13.32 -11.56 -1.09
CA PRO A 127 14.43 -10.62 -1.25
C PRO A 127 14.04 -9.31 -1.95
N LEU A 128 12.99 -9.32 -2.78
CA LEU A 128 12.52 -8.15 -3.55
C LEU A 128 11.81 -7.10 -2.68
N THR A 129 11.58 -7.38 -1.40
CA THR A 129 11.17 -6.38 -0.42
C THR A 129 12.26 -5.33 -0.19
N SER A 130 13.53 -5.67 -0.47
CA SER A 130 14.64 -4.72 -0.48
C SER A 130 14.59 -3.84 -1.73
N TYR A 131 14.76 -2.51 -1.53
CA TYR A 131 14.80 -1.53 -2.61
C TYR A 131 15.83 -1.88 -3.69
N ALA A 132 17.08 -2.20 -3.29
CA ALA A 132 18.16 -2.50 -4.22
C ALA A 132 17.86 -3.73 -5.08
N LYS A 133 17.29 -4.79 -4.49
CA LYS A 133 16.91 -6.00 -5.22
C LYS A 133 15.74 -5.75 -6.17
N ARG A 134 14.77 -4.98 -5.73
CA ARG A 134 13.63 -4.57 -6.56
C ARG A 134 14.09 -3.80 -7.81
N LYS A 135 14.99 -2.82 -7.64
CA LYS A 135 15.55 -2.04 -8.75
C LYS A 135 16.34 -2.92 -9.73
N GLU A 136 17.09 -3.88 -9.24
CA GLU A 136 17.81 -4.83 -10.09
C GLU A 136 16.84 -5.65 -10.96
N VAL A 137 15.74 -6.14 -10.38
CA VAL A 137 14.73 -6.90 -11.11
C VAL A 137 13.95 -6.01 -12.08
N GLU A 138 13.62 -4.76 -11.71
CA GLU A 138 13.04 -3.78 -12.65
C GLU A 138 13.92 -3.60 -13.89
N ARG A 139 15.23 -3.44 -13.69
CA ARG A 139 16.18 -3.30 -14.78
C ARG A 139 16.23 -4.55 -15.66
N GLN A 140 16.30 -5.74 -15.07
CA GLN A 140 16.29 -7.02 -15.82
C GLN A 140 15.02 -7.21 -16.65
N ILE A 141 13.86 -6.80 -16.10
CA ILE A 141 12.60 -6.82 -16.85
C ILE A 141 12.64 -5.81 -18.01
N ALA A 142 13.13 -4.59 -17.76
CA ALA A 142 13.24 -3.54 -18.76
C ALA A 142 14.16 -3.95 -19.92
N ASP A 143 15.36 -4.48 -19.63
CA ASP A 143 16.32 -4.98 -20.60
C ASP A 143 15.71 -6.09 -21.44
N LYS A 144 15.05 -7.06 -20.80
CA LYS A 144 14.41 -8.18 -21.50
C LYS A 144 13.20 -7.79 -22.34
N ALA A 145 12.50 -6.74 -21.94
CA ALA A 145 11.37 -6.17 -22.67
C ALA A 145 11.79 -5.16 -23.74
N GLU A 146 13.07 -4.76 -23.79
CA GLU A 146 13.61 -3.68 -24.65
C GLU A 146 12.84 -2.36 -24.45
N VAL A 147 12.68 -1.94 -23.17
CA VAL A 147 12.02 -0.70 -22.77
C VAL A 147 12.91 0.10 -21.83
N ASP A 148 12.60 1.37 -21.65
CA ASP A 148 13.29 2.22 -20.66
C ASP A 148 13.01 1.75 -19.23
N GLU A 149 14.00 1.77 -18.33
CA GLU A 149 13.85 1.33 -16.94
C GLU A 149 12.76 2.11 -16.19
N SER A 150 12.56 3.38 -16.52
CA SER A 150 11.49 4.20 -15.96
C SER A 150 10.08 3.76 -16.39
N GLU A 151 9.97 2.93 -17.44
CA GLU A 151 8.70 2.36 -17.91
C GLU A 151 8.32 1.06 -17.20
N VAL A 152 9.15 0.55 -16.28
CA VAL A 152 8.88 -0.66 -15.50
C VAL A 152 8.81 -0.30 -14.02
N ILE A 153 7.73 -0.66 -13.38
CA ILE A 153 7.52 -0.49 -11.93
C ILE A 153 7.14 -1.84 -11.34
N LEU A 154 7.94 -2.30 -10.39
CA LEU A 154 7.68 -3.50 -9.61
C LEU A 154 7.14 -3.10 -8.23
N ASP A 155 5.88 -3.39 -7.97
CA ASP A 155 5.24 -3.18 -6.67
C ASP A 155 5.14 -4.50 -5.91
N MET A 156 5.74 -4.50 -4.73
CA MET A 156 5.60 -5.58 -3.76
C MET A 156 5.21 -5.01 -2.42
N PRO A 157 4.24 -5.60 -1.73
CA PRO A 157 3.95 -5.25 -0.36
C PRO A 157 5.18 -5.51 0.53
N GLU A 158 5.35 -4.69 1.55
CA GLU A 158 6.36 -4.97 2.57
C GLU A 158 6.09 -6.35 3.21
N ARG A 159 7.14 -7.03 3.67
CA ARG A 159 7.04 -8.37 4.26
C ARG A 159 5.98 -8.47 5.36
N GLU A 160 5.86 -7.41 6.16
CA GLU A 160 4.85 -7.35 7.22
C GLU A 160 3.42 -7.30 6.67
N LEU A 161 3.23 -6.74 5.46
CA LEU A 161 1.96 -6.64 4.77
C LEU A 161 1.56 -7.94 4.05
N LEU A 162 2.55 -8.76 3.67
CA LEU A 162 2.31 -10.09 3.11
C LEU A 162 1.78 -11.08 4.16
N ILE A 163 2.07 -10.86 5.43
CA ILE A 163 1.76 -11.79 6.53
C ILE A 163 0.59 -11.29 7.39
N THR A 164 0.43 -9.98 7.57
CA THR A 164 -0.62 -9.39 8.43
C THR A 164 -1.07 -8.03 7.92
N GLU A 165 -2.32 -7.66 8.19
CA GLU A 165 -2.78 -6.29 7.96
C GLU A 165 -1.92 -5.28 8.74
N PRO A 166 -1.42 -4.22 8.07
CA PRO A 166 -0.64 -3.22 8.77
C PRO A 166 -1.52 -2.51 9.80
N ARG A 167 -1.11 -2.59 11.04
CA ARG A 167 -1.64 -1.84 12.19
C ARG A 167 -3.04 -2.21 12.70
N ILE A 168 -3.90 -2.94 11.98
CA ILE A 168 -5.16 -3.41 12.56
C ILE A 168 -4.90 -4.59 13.49
N GLY A 169 -4.06 -5.56 13.09
CA GLY A 169 -3.69 -6.71 13.90
C GLY A 169 -2.91 -6.36 15.18
N LYS A 170 -2.18 -5.23 15.18
CA LYS A 170 -1.38 -4.77 16.34
C LYS A 170 -2.14 -3.78 17.24
N THR A 171 -3.31 -3.29 16.83
CA THR A 171 -4.08 -2.31 17.61
C THR A 171 -5.02 -3.05 18.56
N GLU A 172 -4.56 -3.33 19.76
CA GLU A 172 -5.44 -3.77 20.83
C GLU A 172 -6.06 -2.55 21.49
N VAL A 173 -7.36 -2.37 21.30
CA VAL A 173 -8.13 -1.33 21.99
C VAL A 173 -8.49 -1.87 23.37
N PRO A 174 -8.02 -1.25 24.47
CA PRO A 174 -8.38 -1.68 25.82
C PRO A 174 -9.84 -1.32 26.12
N ILE A 175 -10.61 -2.31 26.57
CA ILE A 175 -12.02 -2.18 26.92
C ILE A 175 -12.18 -2.29 28.44
N ILE A 176 -12.79 -1.27 29.02
CA ILE A 176 -13.12 -1.19 30.45
C ILE A 176 -14.48 -1.83 30.67
N ASN A 177 -14.52 -2.81 31.56
CA ASN A 177 -15.73 -3.47 32.01
C ASN A 177 -15.71 -3.60 33.57
N GLY A 178 -16.27 -2.61 34.27
CA GLY A 178 -16.08 -2.45 35.71
C GLY A 178 -14.60 -2.19 36.05
N ASP A 179 -14.06 -2.92 37.02
CA ASP A 179 -12.65 -2.77 37.42
C ASP A 179 -11.64 -3.54 36.54
N ARG A 180 -12.10 -4.11 35.44
CA ARG A 180 -11.26 -4.94 34.58
C ARG A 180 -11.07 -4.32 33.20
N VAL A 181 -9.81 -4.26 32.74
CA VAL A 181 -9.45 -3.86 31.37
C VAL A 181 -9.03 -5.12 30.61
N ARG A 182 -9.59 -5.30 29.43
CA ARG A 182 -9.25 -6.41 28.51
C ARG A 182 -9.23 -5.91 27.07
N PRO A 183 -8.45 -6.55 26.18
CA PRO A 183 -8.42 -6.19 24.76
C PRO A 183 -9.78 -6.40 24.09
N LEU A 184 -10.09 -5.57 23.10
CA LEU A 184 -11.32 -5.61 22.31
C LEU A 184 -11.59 -7.01 21.74
N SER A 185 -10.54 -7.72 21.30
CA SER A 185 -10.62 -9.09 20.76
C SER A 185 -11.28 -10.11 21.72
N LYS A 186 -11.33 -9.81 23.03
CA LYS A 186 -12.04 -10.64 24.03
C LYS A 186 -13.52 -10.33 24.14
N PHE A 187 -13.96 -9.20 23.62
CA PHE A 187 -15.38 -8.77 23.65
C PHE A 187 -16.03 -8.88 22.28
N SER A 188 -15.24 -8.83 21.19
CA SER A 188 -15.72 -8.80 19.81
C SER A 188 -15.10 -9.91 18.97
N PRO A 189 -15.85 -10.95 18.61
CA PRO A 189 -15.43 -11.91 17.58
C PRO A 189 -15.20 -11.25 16.22
N LEU A 190 -15.96 -10.21 15.91
CA LEU A 190 -15.80 -9.43 14.67
C LEU A 190 -14.45 -8.71 14.63
N ALA A 191 -14.07 -8.02 15.71
CA ALA A 191 -12.76 -7.37 15.81
C ALA A 191 -11.62 -8.39 15.63
N LYS A 192 -11.74 -9.57 16.24
CA LYS A 192 -10.77 -10.66 16.07
C LYS A 192 -10.68 -11.13 14.61
N ALA A 193 -11.82 -11.28 13.93
CA ALA A 193 -11.85 -11.68 12.52
C ALA A 193 -11.22 -10.63 11.60
N ILE A 194 -11.48 -9.34 11.85
CA ILE A 194 -10.86 -8.23 11.11
C ILE A 194 -9.35 -8.19 11.31
N GLN A 195 -8.87 -8.43 12.54
CA GLN A 195 -7.43 -8.47 12.87
C GLN A 195 -6.67 -9.59 12.14
N THR A 196 -7.34 -10.65 11.74
CA THR A 196 -6.74 -11.79 11.01
C THR A 196 -6.95 -11.74 9.51
N ARG A 197 -7.68 -10.73 9.01
CA ARG A 197 -7.96 -10.58 7.57
C ARG A 197 -6.74 -10.09 6.83
N SER A 198 -6.39 -10.74 5.71
CA SER A 198 -5.45 -10.18 4.73
C SER A 198 -6.15 -9.12 3.88
N VAL A 199 -5.53 -7.95 3.71
CA VAL A 199 -6.06 -6.83 2.91
C VAL A 199 -5.51 -6.84 1.50
N ASN A 200 -4.33 -7.42 1.33
CA ASN A 200 -3.60 -7.37 0.08
C ASN A 200 -3.72 -8.71 -0.65
N ASP A 201 -4.21 -8.65 -1.90
CA ASP A 201 -4.45 -9.85 -2.70
C ASP A 201 -3.23 -10.25 -3.54
N TRP A 202 -2.32 -9.31 -3.86
CA TRP A 202 -1.15 -9.61 -4.70
C TRP A 202 0.14 -9.70 -3.90
N ALA A 203 0.99 -10.64 -4.31
CA ALA A 203 2.36 -10.78 -3.82
C ALA A 203 3.32 -9.89 -4.59
N VAL A 204 3.12 -9.81 -5.91
CA VAL A 204 3.91 -8.98 -6.82
C VAL A 204 3.04 -8.44 -7.94
N MET A 205 3.24 -7.17 -8.29
CA MET A 205 2.59 -6.51 -9.41
C MET A 205 3.61 -5.74 -10.23
N VAL A 206 3.63 -5.96 -11.56
CA VAL A 206 4.45 -5.18 -12.50
C VAL A 206 3.54 -4.29 -13.31
N SER A 207 3.85 -3.01 -13.38
CA SER A 207 3.11 -2.02 -14.17
C SER A 207 4.01 -1.27 -15.17
N THR A 208 3.40 -0.86 -16.29
CA THR A 208 4.09 -0.25 -17.42
C THR A 208 3.13 0.63 -18.23
N PRO A 209 3.60 1.55 -19.11
CA PRO A 209 2.74 2.22 -20.07
C PRO A 209 1.95 1.24 -20.94
N LYS A 210 0.71 1.61 -21.30
CA LYS A 210 -0.19 0.74 -22.07
C LYS A 210 0.46 0.19 -23.36
N SER A 211 1.30 0.97 -24.03
CA SER A 211 2.00 0.58 -25.26
C SER A 211 3.07 -0.51 -25.08
N ARG A 212 3.45 -0.83 -23.84
CA ARG A 212 4.51 -1.78 -23.50
C ARG A 212 3.98 -3.07 -22.85
N LEU A 213 2.67 -3.18 -22.63
CA LEU A 213 2.05 -4.25 -21.85
C LEU A 213 2.55 -5.65 -22.22
N ASP A 214 2.41 -6.03 -23.49
CA ASP A 214 2.70 -7.41 -23.94
C ASP A 214 4.18 -7.78 -23.78
N ARG A 215 5.08 -6.81 -24.03
CA ARG A 215 6.53 -7.03 -23.88
C ARG A 215 6.91 -7.18 -22.42
N VAL A 216 6.45 -6.26 -21.58
CA VAL A 216 6.76 -6.28 -20.16
C VAL A 216 6.11 -7.46 -19.44
N GLN A 217 4.90 -7.87 -19.82
CA GLN A 217 4.26 -9.07 -19.29
C GLN A 217 5.13 -10.32 -19.51
N LYS A 218 5.54 -10.56 -20.76
CA LYS A 218 6.38 -11.73 -21.11
C LYS A 218 7.75 -11.69 -20.44
N ALA A 219 8.33 -10.50 -20.29
CA ALA A 219 9.61 -10.32 -19.62
C ALA A 219 9.49 -10.57 -18.11
N ALA A 220 8.47 -10.00 -17.46
CA ALA A 220 8.23 -10.14 -16.03
C ALA A 220 8.02 -11.60 -15.62
N GLU A 221 7.19 -12.35 -16.36
CA GLU A 221 6.95 -13.76 -16.11
C GLU A 221 8.26 -14.58 -16.13
N LYS A 222 9.13 -14.29 -17.12
CA LYS A 222 10.42 -14.99 -17.25
C LYS A 222 11.47 -14.57 -16.23
N VAL A 223 11.44 -13.33 -15.73
CA VAL A 223 12.45 -12.83 -14.77
C VAL A 223 12.09 -13.21 -13.34
N LEU A 224 10.80 -13.18 -13.00
CA LEU A 224 10.36 -13.41 -11.63
C LEU A 224 10.32 -14.89 -11.23
N PHE A 225 10.07 -15.79 -12.20
CA PHE A 225 9.82 -17.21 -11.93
C PHE A 225 10.47 -18.15 -12.95
N SER A 226 11.65 -17.79 -13.45
CA SER A 226 12.47 -18.67 -14.32
C SER A 226 13.46 -19.50 -13.53
#